data_36b97ea1b57d75c5ee92cc30d48dc722
#
_entry.id   36b97ea1b57d75c5ee92cc30d48dc722
#
_cell.length_a   1.000
_cell.length_b   1.000
_cell.length_c   1.000
_cell.angle_alpha   90.00
_cell.angle_beta   90.00
_cell.angle_gamma   90.00
#
_symmetry.space_group_name_H-M   'P 1'
#
loop_
_entity.id
_entity.type
_entity.pdbx_description
1 polymer ?
#
loop_
_entity_poly.entity_id
_entity_poly.type
_entity_poly.pdbx_seq_one_letter_code
_entity_poly.pdbx_strand_id
1 'polypeptide(L)'
;MFEIMETQTQDAVIKVIGIGGCGGNAVDHMIEQGVQGVEFIVINTDAQALKRSKARTQLQIGASITKGLGAGAKPSVGQAAAEEDRDRIKEIINGAHMVFITAGMGGGTGTGAAPIVAQIAKEMDILTVAVVTKPFAYEGNRMRFAKAGIETLHEYVDSLIIVPNSKLMEVLGNDVTVPEAFKAANGVLQGAVAGIAEVINVPGLINVDFADVRTVMSENGMAMMGSAVASGSDRARVAAERAIASPLLEDVDMTGARGVLVNITSSSQLKLKEIDDVMESVQFAAEEATVIVGSVFEESMGDELRVTVVATGLGSPQTRKQPKPEIVFQNQDFQRTGTHDEPIANAGVNYPELDTPAFIRSGRRAAVDAMEKSGMDTLDIPSFLRKQAD
;
A
#
# COMPACT_ATOMS: atom_id res chain seq x y z
N MET A 1 27.84 41.90 -13.62
CA MET A 1 27.11 41.88 -12.37
C MET A 1 26.39 40.52 -12.37
N PHE A 2 26.90 39.55 -11.63
CA PHE A 2 26.27 38.24 -11.53
C PHE A 2 25.29 38.34 -10.35
N GLU A 3 24.00 38.28 -10.61
CA GLU A 3 22.99 38.06 -9.58
C GLU A 3 23.14 36.61 -9.10
N ILE A 4 23.52 36.43 -7.86
CA ILE A 4 23.41 35.14 -7.18
C ILE A 4 21.90 34.96 -6.98
N MET A 5 21.25 34.15 -7.80
CA MET A 5 19.92 33.63 -7.47
C MET A 5 20.10 32.84 -6.17
N GLU A 6 19.57 33.36 -5.08
CA GLU A 6 19.30 32.55 -3.89
C GLU A 6 18.30 31.47 -4.32
N THR A 7 18.80 30.32 -4.67
CA THR A 7 17.99 29.11 -4.75
C THR A 7 17.54 28.83 -3.32
N GLN A 8 16.32 29.22 -2.98
CA GLN A 8 15.64 28.75 -1.79
C GLN A 8 15.53 27.23 -1.97
N THR A 9 16.37 26.49 -1.25
CA THR A 9 16.16 25.07 -1.01
C THR A 9 14.87 24.96 -0.23
N GLN A 10 13.74 24.73 -0.92
CA GLN A 10 12.50 24.43 -0.24
C GLN A 10 12.63 23.00 0.29
N ASP A 11 12.59 22.83 1.60
CA ASP A 11 12.46 21.53 2.24
C ASP A 11 11.23 20.79 1.69
N ALA A 12 11.30 19.47 1.61
CA ALA A 12 10.17 18.70 1.14
C ALA A 12 8.98 18.84 2.10
N VAL A 13 7.84 19.29 1.60
CA VAL A 13 6.62 19.41 2.40
C VAL A 13 5.98 18.03 2.53
N ILE A 14 6.06 17.46 3.73
CA ILE A 14 5.49 16.15 4.07
C ILE A 14 4.29 16.35 4.97
N LYS A 15 3.13 15.80 4.60
CA LYS A 15 1.92 15.85 5.42
C LYS A 15 1.54 14.46 5.89
N VAL A 16 1.20 14.34 7.18
CA VAL A 16 0.75 13.10 7.81
C VAL A 16 -0.74 13.23 8.14
N ILE A 17 -1.55 12.41 7.52
CA ILE A 17 -3.01 12.48 7.63
C ILE A 17 -3.52 11.28 8.39
N GLY A 18 -4.00 11.51 9.62
CA GLY A 18 -4.68 10.52 10.42
C GLY A 18 -6.17 10.46 10.11
N ILE A 19 -6.66 9.33 9.60
CA ILE A 19 -8.05 9.19 9.16
C ILE A 19 -8.83 8.30 10.11
N GLY A 20 -9.91 8.85 10.66
CA GLY A 20 -10.77 8.18 11.64
C GLY A 20 -10.14 8.09 13.03
N GLY A 21 -10.76 7.32 13.93
CA GLY A 21 -10.32 7.27 15.34
C GLY A 21 -8.91 6.70 15.53
N CYS A 22 -8.60 5.59 14.85
CA CYS A 22 -7.27 4.98 14.95
C CYS A 22 -6.18 5.87 14.33
N GLY A 23 -6.43 6.41 13.13
CA GLY A 23 -5.49 7.33 12.49
C GLY A 23 -5.25 8.61 13.31
N GLY A 24 -6.31 9.17 13.91
CA GLY A 24 -6.18 10.30 14.83
C GLY A 24 -5.34 9.97 16.06
N ASN A 25 -5.54 8.80 16.67
CA ASN A 25 -4.72 8.35 17.81
C ASN A 25 -3.25 8.14 17.42
N ALA A 26 -2.98 7.63 16.22
CA ALA A 26 -1.63 7.46 15.72
C ALA A 26 -0.93 8.82 15.52
N VAL A 27 -1.62 9.81 14.94
CA VAL A 27 -1.12 11.17 14.78
C VAL A 27 -0.86 11.82 16.14
N ASP A 28 -1.80 11.71 17.08
CA ASP A 28 -1.62 12.25 18.43
C ASP A 28 -0.40 11.61 19.12
N HIS A 29 -0.18 10.32 18.92
CA HIS A 29 1.00 9.62 19.43
C HIS A 29 2.30 10.16 18.79
N MET A 30 2.32 10.36 17.46
CA MET A 30 3.47 10.94 16.75
C MET A 30 3.82 12.34 17.26
N ILE A 31 2.82 13.18 17.54
CA ILE A 31 2.99 14.51 18.11
C ILE A 31 3.59 14.42 19.53
N GLU A 32 3.10 13.48 20.36
CA GLU A 32 3.62 13.23 21.70
C GLU A 32 5.07 12.74 21.70
N GLN A 33 5.44 11.96 20.72
CA GLN A 33 6.82 11.48 20.54
C GLN A 33 7.73 12.51 19.86
N GLY A 34 7.21 13.68 19.49
CA GLY A 34 8.01 14.77 18.95
C GLY A 34 8.53 14.55 17.52
N VAL A 35 7.82 13.77 16.69
CA VAL A 35 8.20 13.60 15.29
C VAL A 35 8.24 14.96 14.58
N GLN A 36 9.36 15.27 13.94
CA GLN A 36 9.64 16.56 13.30
C GLN A 36 9.63 16.47 11.79
N GLY A 37 9.66 17.64 11.12
CA GLY A 37 9.75 17.70 9.65
C GLY A 37 8.46 17.36 8.90
N VAL A 38 7.31 17.26 9.61
CA VAL A 38 6.03 16.91 9.02
C VAL A 38 4.89 17.79 9.52
N GLU A 39 3.88 17.99 8.68
CA GLU A 39 2.63 18.63 9.06
C GLU A 39 1.57 17.57 9.42
N PHE A 40 0.99 17.70 10.61
CA PHE A 40 -0.02 16.75 11.08
C PHE A 40 -1.44 17.25 10.82
N ILE A 41 -2.24 16.36 10.22
CA ILE A 41 -3.64 16.58 9.86
C ILE A 41 -4.47 15.42 10.41
N VAL A 42 -5.63 15.70 11.00
CA VAL A 42 -6.59 14.66 11.39
C VAL A 42 -7.91 14.88 10.69
N ILE A 43 -8.40 13.83 10.03
CA ILE A 43 -9.69 13.81 9.33
C ILE A 43 -10.60 12.80 10.00
N ASN A 44 -11.79 13.23 10.42
CA ASN A 44 -12.75 12.32 11.05
C ASN A 44 -14.20 12.75 10.78
N THR A 45 -15.12 11.78 10.84
CA THR A 45 -16.56 12.00 10.86
C THR A 45 -17.12 12.23 12.27
N ASP A 46 -16.31 11.96 13.31
CA ASP A 46 -16.67 12.16 14.73
C ASP A 46 -16.07 13.46 15.26
N ALA A 47 -16.95 14.43 15.50
CA ALA A 47 -16.56 15.74 16.04
C ALA A 47 -15.97 15.67 17.46
N GLN A 48 -16.36 14.70 18.27
CA GLN A 48 -15.83 14.54 19.63
C GLN A 48 -14.39 14.00 19.59
N ALA A 49 -14.09 13.09 18.68
CA ALA A 49 -12.74 12.58 18.47
C ALA A 49 -11.81 13.70 18.00
N LEU A 50 -12.26 14.53 17.05
CA LEU A 50 -11.49 15.71 16.60
C LEU A 50 -11.15 16.69 17.72
N LYS A 51 -12.13 17.04 18.56
CA LYS A 51 -11.90 17.95 19.69
C LYS A 51 -10.82 17.48 20.68
N ARG A 52 -10.56 16.18 20.75
CA ARG A 52 -9.53 15.59 21.64
C ARG A 52 -8.17 15.49 20.99
N SER A 53 -8.11 15.58 19.67
CA SER A 53 -6.86 15.47 18.92
C SER A 53 -5.93 16.67 19.17
N LYS A 54 -4.63 16.40 19.22
CA LYS A 54 -3.54 17.36 19.38
C LYS A 54 -3.08 17.98 18.06
N ALA A 55 -3.56 17.47 16.93
CA ALA A 55 -3.22 17.99 15.61
C ALA A 55 -3.72 19.43 15.45
N ARG A 56 -2.86 20.30 14.91
CA ARG A 56 -3.23 21.70 14.63
C ARG A 56 -4.27 21.83 13.53
N THR A 57 -4.16 20.98 12.50
CA THR A 57 -5.08 20.96 11.38
C THR A 57 -6.05 19.79 11.55
N GLN A 58 -7.33 20.13 11.66
CA GLN A 58 -8.40 19.15 11.86
C GLN A 58 -9.50 19.39 10.86
N LEU A 59 -9.99 18.31 10.23
CA LEU A 59 -11.07 18.36 9.27
C LEU A 59 -12.19 17.41 9.66
N GLN A 60 -13.36 17.95 9.98
CA GLN A 60 -14.56 17.14 10.05
C GLN A 60 -15.13 16.95 8.65
N ILE A 61 -15.36 15.68 8.27
CA ILE A 61 -15.95 15.29 6.99
C ILE A 61 -17.35 14.70 7.19
N GLY A 62 -18.20 14.82 6.16
CA GLY A 62 -19.54 14.24 6.12
C GLY A 62 -20.47 14.80 7.19
N ALA A 63 -20.43 16.10 7.43
CA ALA A 63 -21.25 16.74 8.46
C ALA A 63 -22.76 16.58 8.17
N SER A 64 -23.19 16.58 6.91
CA SER A 64 -24.59 16.38 6.53
C SER A 64 -25.04 14.93 6.73
N ILE A 65 -24.13 13.98 6.49
CA ILE A 65 -24.39 12.53 6.54
C ILE A 65 -24.37 12.02 7.98
N THR A 66 -23.33 12.38 8.75
CA THR A 66 -23.05 11.81 10.08
C THR A 66 -23.50 12.66 11.24
N LYS A 67 -23.76 13.95 11.00
CA LYS A 67 -24.07 14.97 12.04
C LYS A 67 -23.00 15.02 13.14
N GLY A 68 -21.76 14.65 12.81
CA GLY A 68 -20.64 14.63 13.76
C GLY A 68 -20.62 13.44 14.72
N LEU A 69 -21.46 12.42 14.50
CA LEU A 69 -21.59 11.23 15.37
C LEU A 69 -20.75 10.04 14.90
N GLY A 70 -19.96 10.22 13.84
CA GLY A 70 -19.14 9.16 13.27
C GLY A 70 -19.84 8.29 12.22
N ALA A 71 -19.11 7.42 11.54
CA ALA A 71 -19.59 6.56 10.44
C ALA A 71 -20.19 5.22 10.93
N GLY A 72 -20.19 4.94 12.24
CA GLY A 72 -20.83 3.78 12.83
C GLY A 72 -20.39 2.42 12.27
N ALA A 73 -19.09 2.18 12.11
CA ALA A 73 -18.48 0.97 11.57
C ALA A 73 -19.00 0.57 10.15
N LYS A 74 -19.49 1.55 9.38
CA LYS A 74 -19.96 1.36 8.00
C LYS A 74 -18.99 2.07 7.02
N PRO A 75 -18.14 1.35 6.28
CA PRO A 75 -17.19 1.97 5.33
C PRO A 75 -17.86 2.82 4.25
N SER A 76 -19.05 2.42 3.76
CA SER A 76 -19.81 3.22 2.79
C SER A 76 -20.21 4.60 3.29
N VAL A 77 -20.46 4.75 4.60
CA VAL A 77 -20.75 6.07 5.22
C VAL A 77 -19.48 6.91 5.28
N GLY A 78 -18.33 6.29 5.63
CA GLY A 78 -17.03 6.96 5.63
C GLY A 78 -16.61 7.42 4.23
N GLN A 79 -16.84 6.60 3.22
CA GLN A 79 -16.61 6.92 1.81
C GLN A 79 -17.47 8.11 1.36
N ALA A 80 -18.80 8.03 1.59
CA ALA A 80 -19.72 9.12 1.22
C ALA A 80 -19.36 10.43 1.94
N ALA A 81 -18.93 10.36 3.21
CA ALA A 81 -18.46 11.52 3.98
C ALA A 81 -17.20 12.18 3.39
N ALA A 82 -16.27 11.39 2.87
CA ALA A 82 -15.07 11.91 2.21
C ALA A 82 -15.38 12.50 0.83
N GLU A 83 -16.29 11.89 0.09
CA GLU A 83 -16.74 12.43 -1.20
C GLU A 83 -17.50 13.76 -1.04
N GLU A 84 -18.31 13.92 0.01
CA GLU A 84 -18.99 15.20 0.31
C GLU A 84 -18.00 16.35 0.50
N ASP A 85 -16.87 16.09 1.15
CA ASP A 85 -15.88 17.11 1.50
C ASP A 85 -14.60 17.02 0.64
N ARG A 86 -14.71 16.47 -0.58
CA ARG A 86 -13.58 16.25 -1.48
C ARG A 86 -12.73 17.51 -1.72
N ASP A 87 -13.37 18.64 -1.97
CA ASP A 87 -12.70 19.91 -2.23
C ASP A 87 -11.94 20.41 -1.00
N ARG A 88 -12.50 20.24 0.20
CA ARG A 88 -11.83 20.62 1.45
C ARG A 88 -10.63 19.73 1.75
N ILE A 89 -10.73 18.43 1.44
CA ILE A 89 -9.59 17.50 1.53
C ILE A 89 -8.49 17.95 0.56
N LYS A 90 -8.85 18.27 -0.68
CA LYS A 90 -7.93 18.76 -1.71
C LYS A 90 -7.21 20.04 -1.28
N GLU A 91 -7.91 20.99 -0.67
CA GLU A 91 -7.34 22.23 -0.16
C GLU A 91 -6.29 21.98 0.95
N ILE A 92 -6.59 21.07 1.88
CA ILE A 92 -5.69 20.78 3.01
C ILE A 92 -4.41 20.07 2.55
N ILE A 93 -4.48 19.18 1.56
CA ILE A 93 -3.29 18.46 1.07
C ILE A 93 -2.50 19.24 0.03
N ASN A 94 -3.05 20.35 -0.46
CA ASN A 94 -2.40 21.17 -1.48
C ASN A 94 -1.01 21.64 -1.02
N GLY A 95 -0.07 21.66 -1.98
CA GLY A 95 1.32 22.04 -1.73
C GLY A 95 2.18 20.95 -1.04
N ALA A 96 1.64 19.78 -0.74
CA ALA A 96 2.44 18.66 -0.26
C ALA A 96 3.23 18.01 -1.41
N HIS A 97 4.49 17.66 -1.15
CA HIS A 97 5.29 16.80 -2.02
C HIS A 97 5.04 15.32 -1.73
N MET A 98 4.74 15.00 -0.45
CA MET A 98 4.44 13.66 0.02
C MET A 98 3.32 13.67 1.05
N VAL A 99 2.47 12.66 1.00
CA VAL A 99 1.39 12.44 1.96
C VAL A 99 1.51 11.04 2.56
N PHE A 100 1.60 10.98 3.88
CA PHE A 100 1.37 9.76 4.64
C PHE A 100 -0.10 9.67 5.04
N ILE A 101 -0.74 8.56 4.73
CA ILE A 101 -2.10 8.26 5.18
C ILE A 101 -2.02 7.20 6.26
N THR A 102 -2.41 7.53 7.49
CA THR A 102 -2.50 6.56 8.58
C THR A 102 -3.95 6.30 8.96
N ALA A 103 -4.34 5.03 8.99
CA ALA A 103 -5.70 4.64 9.33
C ALA A 103 -5.75 3.24 9.93
N GLY A 104 -6.71 3.01 10.84
CA GLY A 104 -7.10 1.65 11.25
C GLY A 104 -8.16 1.12 10.30
N MET A 105 -7.84 0.04 9.60
CA MET A 105 -8.78 -0.60 8.69
C MET A 105 -9.78 -1.49 9.45
N GLY A 106 -10.99 -1.61 8.92
CA GLY A 106 -12.08 -2.38 9.56
C GLY A 106 -13.12 -1.54 10.28
N GLY A 107 -12.85 -0.23 10.48
CA GLY A 107 -13.82 0.75 10.95
C GLY A 107 -14.63 1.37 9.81
N GLY A 108 -15.48 2.36 10.14
CA GLY A 108 -16.25 3.09 9.13
C GLY A 108 -15.45 4.17 8.44
N THR A 109 -14.96 5.15 9.22
CA THR A 109 -14.28 6.35 8.69
C THR A 109 -12.94 5.99 8.04
N GLY A 110 -12.03 5.31 8.77
CA GLY A 110 -10.70 4.97 8.25
C GLY A 110 -10.78 4.13 6.97
N THR A 111 -11.58 3.07 6.99
CA THR A 111 -11.71 2.15 5.85
C THR A 111 -12.34 2.80 4.62
N GLY A 112 -13.35 3.66 4.84
CA GLY A 112 -14.08 4.28 3.73
C GLY A 112 -13.44 5.55 3.19
N ALA A 113 -12.89 6.41 4.07
CA ALA A 113 -12.34 7.69 3.67
C ALA A 113 -10.88 7.63 3.20
N ALA A 114 -10.06 6.68 3.71
CA ALA A 114 -8.65 6.61 3.32
C ALA A 114 -8.44 6.40 1.81
N PRO A 115 -9.18 5.52 1.10
CA PRO A 115 -9.07 5.40 -0.34
C PRO A 115 -9.40 6.69 -1.09
N ILE A 116 -10.40 7.46 -0.63
CA ILE A 116 -10.78 8.73 -1.26
C ILE A 116 -9.70 9.79 -1.09
N VAL A 117 -9.12 9.89 0.11
CA VAL A 117 -7.98 10.80 0.37
C VAL A 117 -6.79 10.42 -0.52
N ALA A 118 -6.48 9.12 -0.62
CA ALA A 118 -5.41 8.62 -1.49
C ALA A 118 -5.68 8.93 -2.97
N GLN A 119 -6.92 8.75 -3.44
CA GLN A 119 -7.31 9.09 -4.79
C GLN A 119 -7.09 10.58 -5.09
N ILE A 120 -7.48 11.46 -4.17
CA ILE A 120 -7.29 12.91 -4.31
C ILE A 120 -5.79 13.25 -4.38
N ALA A 121 -4.98 12.64 -3.51
CA ALA A 121 -3.53 12.85 -3.50
C ALA A 121 -2.89 12.38 -4.82
N LYS A 122 -3.30 11.23 -5.34
CA LYS A 122 -2.86 10.70 -6.64
C LYS A 122 -3.24 11.60 -7.82
N GLU A 123 -4.46 12.16 -7.81
CA GLU A 123 -4.92 13.12 -8.83
C GLU A 123 -4.08 14.41 -8.83
N MET A 124 -3.47 14.76 -7.71
CA MET A 124 -2.59 15.92 -7.55
C MET A 124 -1.10 15.60 -7.77
N ASP A 125 -0.74 14.39 -8.22
CA ASP A 125 0.63 13.88 -8.40
C ASP A 125 1.49 13.98 -7.14
N ILE A 126 0.88 13.80 -5.96
CA ILE A 126 1.54 13.80 -4.67
C ILE A 126 1.96 12.37 -4.34
N LEU A 127 3.24 12.14 -3.98
CA LEU A 127 3.72 10.84 -3.51
C LEU A 127 2.91 10.39 -2.29
N THR A 128 2.19 9.27 -2.41
CA THR A 128 1.24 8.82 -1.40
C THR A 128 1.65 7.49 -0.81
N VAL A 129 1.97 7.49 0.47
CA VAL A 129 2.32 6.30 1.25
C VAL A 129 1.25 6.05 2.31
N ALA A 130 0.61 4.90 2.27
CA ALA A 130 -0.34 4.53 3.31
C ALA A 130 0.30 3.57 4.32
N VAL A 131 0.12 3.87 5.61
CA VAL A 131 0.56 3.03 6.73
C VAL A 131 -0.68 2.69 7.56
N VAL A 132 -1.18 1.47 7.41
CA VAL A 132 -2.48 1.08 7.95
C VAL A 132 -2.40 -0.16 8.81
N THR A 133 -3.25 -0.22 9.84
CA THR A 133 -3.34 -1.40 10.71
C THR A 133 -4.48 -2.32 10.28
N LYS A 134 -4.27 -3.65 10.38
CA LYS A 134 -5.32 -4.66 10.33
C LYS A 134 -5.86 -4.94 11.73
N PRO A 135 -7.18 -5.16 11.88
CA PRO A 135 -7.78 -5.49 13.16
C PRO A 135 -7.19 -6.76 13.80
N PHE A 136 -7.34 -6.89 15.10
CA PHE A 136 -7.07 -8.15 15.79
C PHE A 136 -8.07 -9.24 15.35
N ALA A 137 -7.67 -10.52 15.49
CA ALA A 137 -8.50 -11.66 15.09
C ALA A 137 -9.86 -11.71 15.82
N TYR A 138 -9.91 -11.28 17.09
CA TYR A 138 -11.14 -11.24 17.88
C TYR A 138 -12.14 -10.16 17.45
N GLU A 139 -11.76 -9.20 16.61
CA GLU A 139 -12.64 -8.14 16.13
C GLU A 139 -13.64 -8.61 15.04
N GLY A 140 -13.62 -9.88 14.67
CA GLY A 140 -14.64 -10.56 13.86
C GLY A 140 -14.84 -9.94 12.47
N ASN A 141 -16.04 -9.42 12.21
CA ASN A 141 -16.42 -8.89 10.89
C ASN A 141 -15.59 -7.71 10.39
N ARG A 142 -14.87 -7.02 11.28
CA ARG A 142 -13.98 -5.91 10.89
C ARG A 142 -12.86 -6.34 9.95
N MET A 143 -12.37 -7.58 10.08
CA MET A 143 -11.33 -8.11 9.20
C MET A 143 -11.78 -8.16 7.73
N ARG A 144 -13.08 -8.48 7.48
CA ARG A 144 -13.63 -8.47 6.11
C ARG A 144 -13.64 -7.07 5.51
N PHE A 145 -14.06 -6.07 6.30
CA PHE A 145 -14.06 -4.68 5.86
C PHE A 145 -12.63 -4.16 5.67
N ALA A 146 -11.70 -4.57 6.55
CA ALA A 146 -10.30 -4.20 6.43
C ALA A 146 -9.69 -4.72 5.13
N LYS A 147 -9.90 -5.99 4.78
CA LYS A 147 -9.39 -6.58 3.53
C LYS A 147 -9.90 -5.82 2.30
N ALA A 148 -11.22 -5.61 2.20
CA ALA A 148 -11.80 -4.88 1.07
C ALA A 148 -11.29 -3.43 0.98
N GLY A 149 -11.17 -2.74 2.13
CA GLY A 149 -10.66 -1.36 2.16
C GLY A 149 -9.18 -1.26 1.80
N ILE A 150 -8.37 -2.24 2.19
CA ILE A 150 -6.95 -2.35 1.83
C ILE A 150 -6.80 -2.58 0.32
N GLU A 151 -7.59 -3.47 -0.28
CA GLU A 151 -7.60 -3.71 -1.72
C GLU A 151 -7.93 -2.43 -2.50
N THR A 152 -8.97 -1.70 -2.07
CA THR A 152 -9.32 -0.42 -2.70
C THR A 152 -8.23 0.64 -2.49
N LEU A 153 -7.66 0.74 -1.27
CA LEU A 153 -6.61 1.71 -0.97
C LEU A 153 -5.35 1.48 -1.81
N HIS A 154 -4.98 0.22 -2.02
CA HIS A 154 -3.82 -0.17 -2.82
C HIS A 154 -3.86 0.34 -4.28
N GLU A 155 -5.04 0.56 -4.85
CA GLU A 155 -5.19 1.09 -6.22
C GLU A 155 -4.77 2.56 -6.34
N TYR A 156 -4.78 3.29 -5.22
CA TYR A 156 -4.58 4.75 -5.20
C TYR A 156 -3.30 5.21 -4.51
N VAL A 157 -2.57 4.32 -3.85
CA VAL A 157 -1.29 4.67 -3.20
C VAL A 157 -0.10 4.17 -4.01
N ASP A 158 1.04 4.85 -3.87
CA ASP A 158 2.30 4.43 -4.46
C ASP A 158 2.91 3.30 -3.64
N SER A 159 2.81 3.38 -2.32
CA SER A 159 3.32 2.37 -1.39
C SER A 159 2.32 2.12 -0.26
N LEU A 160 2.10 0.84 0.07
CA LEU A 160 1.16 0.43 1.11
C LEU A 160 1.85 -0.45 2.15
N ILE A 161 2.03 0.11 3.35
CA ILE A 161 2.57 -0.59 4.51
C ILE A 161 1.41 -1.08 5.37
N ILE A 162 1.35 -2.38 5.59
CA ILE A 162 0.29 -3.01 6.38
C ILE A 162 0.88 -3.54 7.68
N VAL A 163 0.30 -3.11 8.80
CA VAL A 163 0.68 -3.55 10.14
C VAL A 163 -0.42 -4.47 10.69
N PRO A 164 -0.23 -5.80 10.69
CA PRO A 164 -1.20 -6.71 11.29
C PRO A 164 -1.12 -6.65 12.82
N ASN A 165 -2.20 -6.20 13.50
CA ASN A 165 -2.22 -6.14 14.96
C ASN A 165 -2.01 -7.52 15.62
N SER A 166 -2.40 -8.62 14.94
CA SER A 166 -2.16 -9.98 15.42
C SER A 166 -0.68 -10.31 15.56
N LYS A 167 0.18 -9.82 14.66
CA LYS A 167 1.64 -10.02 14.75
C LYS A 167 2.28 -9.26 15.91
N LEU A 168 1.67 -8.15 16.34
CA LEU A 168 2.14 -7.42 17.52
C LEU A 168 1.97 -8.24 18.80
N MET A 169 0.96 -9.10 18.89
CA MET A 169 0.77 -9.99 20.03
C MET A 169 1.89 -11.02 20.14
N GLU A 170 2.46 -11.48 19.03
CA GLU A 170 3.59 -12.41 19.02
C GLU A 170 4.86 -11.76 19.60
N VAL A 171 5.04 -10.44 19.36
CA VAL A 171 6.18 -9.67 19.89
C VAL A 171 6.01 -9.30 21.35
N LEU A 172 4.79 -8.88 21.74
CA LEU A 172 4.52 -8.31 23.05
C LEU A 172 4.24 -9.39 24.13
N GLY A 173 3.90 -10.61 23.71
CA GLY A 173 3.52 -11.69 24.60
C GLY A 173 2.07 -11.66 25.06
N ASN A 174 1.66 -12.71 25.80
CA ASN A 174 0.25 -12.92 26.15
C ASN A 174 -0.26 -12.07 27.33
N ASP A 175 0.63 -11.49 28.12
CA ASP A 175 0.28 -10.72 29.32
C ASP A 175 0.07 -9.22 29.07
N VAL A 176 0.14 -8.80 27.79
CA VAL A 176 0.00 -7.40 27.39
C VAL A 176 -1.45 -6.93 27.55
N THR A 177 -1.62 -5.75 28.12
CA THR A 177 -2.96 -5.14 28.24
C THR A 177 -3.43 -4.57 26.89
N VAL A 178 -4.76 -4.45 26.73
CA VAL A 178 -5.33 -3.87 25.51
C VAL A 178 -4.81 -2.46 25.20
N PRO A 179 -4.69 -1.52 26.18
CA PRO A 179 -4.10 -0.21 25.92
C PRO A 179 -2.65 -0.28 25.45
N GLU A 180 -1.84 -1.17 26.03
CA GLU A 180 -0.45 -1.37 25.63
C GLU A 180 -0.33 -1.93 24.21
N ALA A 181 -1.20 -2.87 23.83
CA ALA A 181 -1.23 -3.40 22.48
C ALA A 181 -1.55 -2.32 21.43
N PHE A 182 -2.52 -1.44 21.70
CA PHE A 182 -2.82 -0.32 20.82
C PHE A 182 -1.72 0.75 20.82
N LYS A 183 -1.08 0.99 21.96
CA LYS A 183 0.09 1.89 22.03
C LYS A 183 1.24 1.35 21.19
N ALA A 184 1.51 0.06 21.25
CA ALA A 184 2.51 -0.59 20.40
C ALA A 184 2.16 -0.48 18.90
N ALA A 185 0.88 -0.68 18.53
CA ALA A 185 0.44 -0.46 17.15
C ALA A 185 0.69 0.98 16.68
N ASN A 186 0.37 1.98 17.51
CA ASN A 186 0.67 3.37 17.20
C ASN A 186 2.18 3.64 17.11
N GLY A 187 3.00 2.98 17.95
CA GLY A 187 4.46 3.05 17.89
C GLY A 187 5.03 2.53 16.58
N VAL A 188 4.46 1.44 16.03
CA VAL A 188 4.86 0.94 14.71
C VAL A 188 4.49 1.91 13.60
N LEU A 189 3.26 2.46 13.63
CA LEU A 189 2.86 3.49 12.67
C LEU A 189 3.75 4.73 12.75
N GLN A 190 4.10 5.15 13.96
CA GLN A 190 5.02 6.25 14.21
C GLN A 190 6.42 5.95 13.67
N GLY A 191 6.97 4.76 13.95
CA GLY A 191 8.27 4.34 13.44
C GLY A 191 8.34 4.33 11.91
N ALA A 192 7.25 3.93 11.22
CA ALA A 192 7.17 3.95 9.77
C ALA A 192 7.25 5.39 9.22
N VAL A 193 6.43 6.27 9.76
CA VAL A 193 6.38 7.68 9.31
C VAL A 193 7.68 8.41 9.66
N ALA A 194 8.15 8.28 10.91
CA ALA A 194 9.37 8.93 11.38
C ALA A 194 10.59 8.45 10.60
N GLY A 195 10.74 7.11 10.42
CA GLY A 195 11.88 6.53 9.71
C GLY A 195 12.04 7.02 8.27
N ILE A 196 10.95 7.34 7.59
CA ILE A 196 10.98 7.87 6.21
C ILE A 196 11.12 9.41 6.23
N ALA A 197 10.35 10.10 7.08
CA ALA A 197 10.33 11.56 7.13
C ALA A 197 11.66 12.15 7.63
N GLU A 198 12.29 11.48 8.61
CA GLU A 198 13.58 11.89 9.17
C GLU A 198 14.69 11.86 8.11
N VAL A 199 14.74 10.81 7.28
CA VAL A 199 15.74 10.68 6.20
C VAL A 199 15.65 11.82 5.19
N ILE A 200 14.44 12.35 4.96
CA ILE A 200 14.20 13.42 3.98
C ILE A 200 14.48 14.80 4.58
N ASN A 201 13.97 15.07 5.78
CA ASN A 201 13.88 16.44 6.32
C ASN A 201 14.87 16.71 7.47
N VAL A 202 15.47 15.69 8.08
CA VAL A 202 16.43 15.90 9.16
C VAL A 202 17.85 15.84 8.60
N PRO A 203 18.65 16.91 8.75
CA PRO A 203 20.05 16.90 8.30
C PRO A 203 20.84 15.78 9.00
N GLY A 204 21.38 14.87 8.23
CA GLY A 204 22.25 13.77 8.69
C GLY A 204 23.64 13.84 8.06
N LEU A 205 24.45 12.81 8.27
CA LEU A 205 25.74 12.67 7.60
C LEU A 205 25.56 12.22 6.14
N ILE A 206 24.59 11.32 5.90
CA ILE A 206 24.20 10.83 4.59
C ILE A 206 22.75 11.27 4.39
N ASN A 207 22.55 12.32 3.62
CA ASN A 207 21.23 12.81 3.27
C ASN A 207 20.77 12.11 1.99
N VAL A 208 19.48 11.76 1.99
CA VAL A 208 18.82 11.15 0.84
C VAL A 208 17.97 12.24 0.17
N ASP A 209 18.11 12.40 -1.12
CA ASP A 209 17.27 13.31 -1.89
C ASP A 209 15.83 12.81 -1.94
N PHE A 210 14.87 13.74 -1.90
CA PHE A 210 13.45 13.39 -2.04
C PHE A 210 13.17 12.61 -3.34
N ALA A 211 13.92 12.88 -4.42
CA ALA A 211 13.79 12.17 -5.68
C ALA A 211 14.16 10.68 -5.56
N ASP A 212 15.17 10.35 -4.76
CA ASP A 212 15.59 8.97 -4.49
C ASP A 212 14.53 8.24 -3.68
N VAL A 213 14.01 8.88 -2.61
CA VAL A 213 12.90 8.33 -1.83
C VAL A 213 11.68 8.12 -2.71
N ARG A 214 11.33 9.08 -3.57
CA ARG A 214 10.23 8.94 -4.52
C ARG A 214 10.43 7.72 -5.43
N THR A 215 11.62 7.50 -5.92
CA THR A 215 11.94 6.36 -6.79
C THR A 215 11.70 5.03 -6.09
N VAL A 216 12.24 4.85 -4.89
CA VAL A 216 12.07 3.62 -4.10
C VAL A 216 10.63 3.43 -3.64
N MET A 217 9.95 4.49 -3.18
CA MET A 217 8.58 4.41 -2.67
C MET A 217 7.52 4.32 -3.76
N SER A 218 7.85 4.64 -5.01
CA SER A 218 6.94 4.51 -6.16
C SER A 218 7.00 3.11 -6.81
N GLU A 219 7.85 2.21 -6.30
CA GLU A 219 7.84 0.82 -6.75
C GLU A 219 6.51 0.16 -6.40
N ASN A 220 5.73 -0.13 -7.44
CA ASN A 220 4.37 -0.67 -7.29
C ASN A 220 4.40 -2.01 -6.55
N GLY A 221 3.68 -2.09 -5.46
CA GLY A 221 3.54 -3.32 -4.68
C GLY A 221 3.21 -3.05 -3.22
N MET A 222 3.19 -4.11 -2.45
CA MET A 222 3.15 -3.98 -0.99
C MET A 222 4.51 -3.52 -0.51
N ALA A 223 4.49 -2.69 0.52
CA ALA A 223 5.69 -2.33 1.26
C ALA A 223 5.60 -2.91 2.67
N MET A 224 6.74 -3.24 3.21
CA MET A 224 6.86 -3.73 4.57
C MET A 224 7.98 -3.02 5.30
N MET A 225 7.85 -2.98 6.61
CA MET A 225 8.80 -2.26 7.46
C MET A 225 9.21 -3.11 8.65
N GLY A 226 10.49 -3.07 8.97
CA GLY A 226 11.04 -3.54 10.22
C GLY A 226 11.87 -2.46 10.89
N SER A 227 11.79 -2.37 12.21
CA SER A 227 12.61 -1.44 12.99
C SER A 227 13.08 -2.12 14.26
N ALA A 228 14.36 -1.95 14.59
CA ALA A 228 14.92 -2.48 15.81
C ALA A 228 15.98 -1.57 16.39
N VAL A 229 16.13 -1.65 17.70
CA VAL A 229 17.15 -0.91 18.48
C VAL A 229 18.09 -1.92 19.12
N ALA A 230 19.36 -1.61 19.11
CA ALA A 230 20.38 -2.37 19.83
C ALA A 230 21.44 -1.45 20.43
N SER A 231 22.16 -1.96 21.45
CA SER A 231 23.25 -1.28 22.13
C SER A 231 24.48 -2.19 22.26
N GLY A 232 25.64 -1.63 22.55
CA GLY A 232 26.89 -2.39 22.73
C GLY A 232 27.77 -2.45 21.49
N SER A 233 28.80 -3.31 21.49
CA SER A 233 29.85 -3.35 20.46
C SER A 233 29.35 -3.76 19.07
N ASP A 234 28.34 -4.64 19.00
CA ASP A 234 27.79 -5.19 17.76
C ASP A 234 26.40 -4.64 17.45
N ARG A 235 26.07 -3.45 18.00
CA ARG A 235 24.73 -2.86 17.93
C ARG A 235 24.22 -2.72 16.50
N ALA A 236 25.08 -2.36 15.57
CA ALA A 236 24.72 -2.14 14.16
C ALA A 236 24.21 -3.43 13.50
N ARG A 237 25.01 -4.50 13.56
CA ARG A 237 24.63 -5.80 13.00
C ARG A 237 23.40 -6.38 13.70
N VAL A 238 23.37 -6.34 15.05
CA VAL A 238 22.23 -6.86 15.82
C VAL A 238 20.93 -6.09 15.52
N ALA A 239 20.99 -4.75 15.38
CA ALA A 239 19.83 -3.95 15.03
C ALA A 239 19.35 -4.26 13.61
N ALA A 240 20.27 -4.38 12.64
CA ALA A 240 19.93 -4.71 11.26
C ALA A 240 19.28 -6.10 11.14
N GLU A 241 19.90 -7.13 11.73
CA GLU A 241 19.37 -8.50 11.73
C GLU A 241 17.98 -8.56 12.37
N ARG A 242 17.77 -7.87 13.51
CA ARG A 242 16.46 -7.81 14.18
C ARG A 242 15.43 -7.02 13.39
N ALA A 243 15.83 -5.96 12.71
CA ALA A 243 14.93 -5.18 11.85
C ALA A 243 14.44 -6.04 10.67
N ILE A 244 15.34 -6.79 10.02
CA ILE A 244 15.03 -7.71 8.92
C ILE A 244 14.19 -8.90 9.42
N ALA A 245 14.53 -9.45 10.57
CA ALA A 245 13.80 -10.57 11.20
C ALA A 245 12.53 -10.10 11.96
N SER A 246 12.07 -8.88 11.75
CA SER A 246 10.86 -8.38 12.41
C SER A 246 9.65 -9.26 12.06
N PRO A 247 8.81 -9.67 13.03
CA PRO A 247 7.58 -10.42 12.76
C PRO A 247 6.62 -9.71 11.81
N LEU A 248 6.78 -8.40 11.63
CA LEU A 248 6.03 -7.62 10.64
C LEU A 248 6.48 -7.89 9.21
N LEU A 249 7.70 -8.44 9.01
CA LEU A 249 8.29 -8.84 7.74
C LEU A 249 8.22 -10.36 7.49
N GLU A 250 7.91 -11.18 8.54
CA GLU A 250 8.10 -12.64 8.54
C GLU A 250 7.29 -13.39 7.45
N ASP A 251 6.15 -12.88 7.04
CA ASP A 251 5.30 -13.52 6.02
C ASP A 251 5.71 -13.14 4.57
N VAL A 252 6.81 -12.38 4.38
CA VAL A 252 7.22 -11.86 3.07
C VAL A 252 8.70 -12.09 2.82
N ASP A 253 9.00 -12.66 1.68
CA ASP A 253 10.35 -12.86 1.20
C ASP A 253 10.94 -11.52 0.70
N MET A 254 11.94 -11.00 1.41
CA MET A 254 12.63 -9.78 1.04
C MET A 254 13.47 -9.91 -0.24
N THR A 255 13.77 -11.14 -0.69
CA THR A 255 14.50 -11.36 -1.94
C THR A 255 13.74 -10.85 -3.18
N GLY A 256 12.42 -10.67 -3.05
CA GLY A 256 11.59 -10.07 -4.09
C GLY A 256 11.42 -8.55 -4.00
N ALA A 257 12.08 -7.88 -3.07
CA ALA A 257 12.04 -6.42 -2.95
C ALA A 257 12.71 -5.75 -4.16
N ARG A 258 12.10 -4.68 -4.66
CA ARG A 258 12.69 -3.87 -5.75
C ARG A 258 13.39 -2.64 -5.23
N GLY A 259 12.90 -2.11 -4.11
CA GLY A 259 13.50 -0.99 -3.43
C GLY A 259 13.60 -1.23 -1.93
N VAL A 260 14.66 -0.75 -1.33
CA VAL A 260 14.85 -0.79 0.13
C VAL A 260 15.37 0.55 0.60
N LEU A 261 14.67 1.15 1.53
CA LEU A 261 15.11 2.33 2.26
C LEU A 261 15.58 1.92 3.64
N VAL A 262 16.80 2.30 3.98
CA VAL A 262 17.43 2.04 5.28
C VAL A 262 17.66 3.36 5.99
N ASN A 263 17.09 3.52 7.18
CA ASN A 263 17.37 4.65 8.08
C ASN A 263 18.16 4.16 9.29
N ILE A 264 19.32 4.75 9.53
CA ILE A 264 20.17 4.49 10.69
C ILE A 264 20.12 5.72 11.60
N THR A 265 19.48 5.58 12.76
CA THR A 265 19.42 6.64 13.77
C THR A 265 20.32 6.29 14.94
N SER A 266 21.24 7.19 15.30
CA SER A 266 22.23 6.98 16.36
C SER A 266 22.74 8.33 16.86
N SER A 267 23.47 8.35 17.98
CA SER A 267 24.21 9.54 18.39
C SER A 267 25.37 9.87 17.43
N SER A 268 25.99 11.02 17.61
CA SER A 268 27.17 11.46 16.83
C SER A 268 28.40 10.52 16.91
N GLN A 269 28.31 9.43 17.70
CA GLN A 269 29.35 8.41 17.83
C GLN A 269 29.24 7.27 16.79
N LEU A 270 28.38 7.40 15.79
CA LEU A 270 28.22 6.41 14.71
C LEU A 270 29.54 6.22 13.96
N LYS A 271 29.99 4.97 13.85
CA LYS A 271 31.23 4.60 13.15
C LYS A 271 30.93 4.20 11.71
N LEU A 272 31.86 4.49 10.80
CA LEU A 272 31.73 4.08 9.39
C LEU A 272 31.54 2.55 9.26
N LYS A 273 32.27 1.77 10.06
CA LYS A 273 32.11 0.31 10.08
C LYS A 273 30.71 -0.14 10.46
N GLU A 274 30.02 0.59 11.34
CA GLU A 274 28.65 0.27 11.74
C GLU A 274 27.67 0.45 10.58
N ILE A 275 27.92 1.43 9.70
CA ILE A 275 27.14 1.61 8.47
C ILE A 275 27.38 0.42 7.52
N ASP A 276 28.65 0.01 7.35
CA ASP A 276 29.02 -1.13 6.50
C ASP A 276 28.37 -2.43 7.03
N ASP A 277 28.40 -2.68 8.35
CA ASP A 277 27.80 -3.86 8.99
C ASP A 277 26.26 -3.92 8.79
N VAL A 278 25.56 -2.75 8.84
CA VAL A 278 24.13 -2.67 8.52
C VAL A 278 23.88 -2.97 7.05
N MET A 279 24.67 -2.34 6.15
CA MET A 279 24.48 -2.50 4.70
C MET A 279 24.75 -3.92 4.23
N GLU A 280 25.76 -4.60 4.77
CA GLU A 280 26.04 -6.01 4.48
C GLU A 280 24.84 -6.89 4.84
N SER A 281 24.23 -6.68 6.02
CA SER A 281 23.06 -7.43 6.48
C SER A 281 21.83 -7.20 5.56
N VAL A 282 21.60 -5.95 5.15
CA VAL A 282 20.46 -5.60 4.29
C VAL A 282 20.64 -6.11 2.86
N GLN A 283 21.84 -5.94 2.27
CA GLN A 283 22.16 -6.42 0.92
C GLN A 283 22.04 -7.95 0.81
N PHE A 284 22.44 -8.66 1.85
CA PHE A 284 22.26 -10.11 1.90
C PHE A 284 20.78 -10.52 1.87
N ALA A 285 19.89 -9.74 2.50
CA ALA A 285 18.46 -10.01 2.54
C ALA A 285 17.70 -9.57 1.26
N ALA A 286 18.24 -8.59 0.51
CA ALA A 286 17.58 -7.97 -0.65
C ALA A 286 18.60 -7.74 -1.79
N GLU A 287 19.15 -8.81 -2.33
CA GLU A 287 20.28 -8.80 -3.28
C GLU A 287 20.01 -8.03 -4.58
N GLU A 288 18.76 -8.07 -5.09
CA GLU A 288 18.38 -7.44 -6.36
C GLU A 288 17.75 -6.04 -6.19
N ALA A 289 17.59 -5.56 -4.96
CA ALA A 289 16.91 -4.31 -4.69
C ALA A 289 17.81 -3.07 -4.87
N THR A 290 17.22 -1.95 -5.29
CA THR A 290 17.84 -0.64 -5.16
C THR A 290 17.84 -0.23 -3.70
N VAL A 291 19.00 -0.21 -3.04
CA VAL A 291 19.12 0.14 -1.62
C VAL A 291 19.54 1.60 -1.47
N ILE A 292 18.74 2.36 -0.71
CA ILE A 292 19.02 3.73 -0.31
C ILE A 292 19.27 3.76 1.19
N VAL A 293 20.37 4.36 1.63
CA VAL A 293 20.71 4.50 3.04
C VAL A 293 20.74 5.97 3.44
N GLY A 294 20.11 6.28 4.56
CA GLY A 294 20.20 7.56 5.24
C GLY A 294 20.66 7.40 6.68
N SER A 295 21.31 8.43 7.21
CA SER A 295 21.71 8.45 8.62
C SER A 295 21.22 9.72 9.29
N VAL A 296 20.62 9.57 10.48
CA VAL A 296 20.09 10.66 11.29
C VAL A 296 20.80 10.65 12.66
N PHE A 297 21.22 11.81 13.11
CA PHE A 297 21.79 11.97 14.43
C PHE A 297 20.75 12.41 15.47
N GLU A 298 20.61 11.59 16.50
CA GLU A 298 19.75 11.85 17.65
C GLU A 298 20.55 11.59 18.93
N GLU A 299 21.00 12.66 19.58
CA GLU A 299 21.86 12.57 20.76
C GLU A 299 21.19 11.86 21.95
N SER A 300 19.86 11.84 21.99
CA SER A 300 19.10 11.10 23.01
C SER A 300 19.30 9.59 22.96
N MET A 301 19.75 9.03 21.81
CA MET A 301 20.05 7.61 21.62
C MET A 301 21.27 7.12 22.44
N GLY A 302 22.18 8.01 22.80
CA GLY A 302 23.37 7.65 23.59
C GLY A 302 24.17 6.51 22.96
N ASP A 303 24.22 5.32 23.60
CA ASP A 303 24.89 4.11 23.09
C ASP A 303 23.96 3.21 22.25
N GLU A 304 22.72 3.63 22.02
CA GLU A 304 21.79 2.87 21.22
C GLU A 304 21.91 3.23 19.73
N LEU A 305 21.58 2.26 18.86
CA LEU A 305 21.48 2.43 17.42
C LEU A 305 20.16 1.81 16.96
N ARG A 306 19.36 2.59 16.25
CA ARG A 306 18.09 2.16 15.63
C ARG A 306 18.31 1.98 14.14
N VAL A 307 17.91 0.84 13.61
CA VAL A 307 17.84 0.56 12.18
C VAL A 307 16.38 0.40 11.81
N THR A 308 15.92 1.18 10.84
CA THR A 308 14.61 1.04 10.23
C THR A 308 14.77 0.68 8.77
N VAL A 309 14.19 -0.44 8.36
CA VAL A 309 14.24 -0.95 6.98
C VAL A 309 12.83 -0.91 6.41
N VAL A 310 12.66 -0.27 5.26
CA VAL A 310 11.41 -0.27 4.50
C VAL A 310 11.68 -0.92 3.16
N ALA A 311 11.08 -2.08 2.92
CA ALA A 311 11.17 -2.81 1.65
C ALA A 311 9.91 -2.55 0.83
N THR A 312 10.07 -2.21 -0.45
CA THR A 312 9.00 -1.87 -1.39
C THR A 312 9.02 -2.78 -2.61
N GLY A 313 7.92 -2.78 -3.37
CA GLY A 313 7.79 -3.64 -4.55
C GLY A 313 7.61 -5.12 -4.21
N LEU A 314 7.22 -5.44 -2.98
CA LEU A 314 6.98 -6.81 -2.52
C LEU A 314 5.66 -7.35 -3.07
N GLY A 315 5.66 -8.64 -3.41
CA GLY A 315 4.51 -9.34 -3.96
C GLY A 315 4.67 -9.62 -5.45
N SER A 316 3.95 -10.65 -5.94
CA SER A 316 3.96 -11.00 -7.36
C SER A 316 3.59 -9.76 -8.17
N PRO A 317 4.28 -9.49 -9.29
CA PRO A 317 3.82 -8.46 -10.21
C PRO A 317 2.39 -8.82 -10.58
N GLN A 318 1.41 -8.07 -10.09
CA GLN A 318 0.09 -8.13 -10.68
C GLN A 318 0.32 -7.80 -12.15
N THR A 319 0.22 -8.84 -12.98
CA THR A 319 0.14 -8.64 -14.42
C THR A 319 -0.89 -7.51 -14.57
N ARG A 320 -0.40 -6.30 -14.91
CA ARG A 320 -1.29 -5.22 -15.33
C ARG A 320 -2.27 -5.90 -16.24
N LYS A 321 -3.55 -5.96 -15.90
CA LYS A 321 -4.60 -6.29 -16.85
C LYS A 321 -4.37 -5.31 -17.97
N GLN A 322 -3.62 -5.75 -19.00
CA GLN A 322 -3.50 -4.98 -20.22
C GLN A 322 -4.95 -4.65 -20.57
N PRO A 323 -5.31 -3.37 -20.77
CA PRO A 323 -6.64 -3.05 -21.25
C PRO A 323 -6.85 -3.98 -22.43
N LYS A 324 -7.89 -4.82 -22.37
CA LYS A 324 -8.24 -5.70 -23.50
C LYS A 324 -8.22 -4.78 -24.70
N PRO A 325 -7.45 -5.10 -25.75
CA PRO A 325 -7.47 -4.28 -26.94
C PRO A 325 -8.93 -4.15 -27.35
N GLU A 326 -9.49 -2.98 -27.23
CA GLU A 326 -10.80 -2.63 -27.76
C GLU A 326 -10.60 -2.72 -29.26
N ILE A 327 -11.17 -3.76 -29.87
CA ILE A 327 -11.18 -3.88 -31.33
C ILE A 327 -12.09 -2.74 -31.78
N VAL A 328 -11.48 -1.58 -32.05
CA VAL A 328 -12.17 -0.51 -32.75
C VAL A 328 -12.42 -1.04 -34.17
N PHE A 329 -13.62 -1.52 -34.43
CA PHE A 329 -14.08 -1.73 -35.77
C PHE A 329 -14.15 -0.33 -36.44
N GLN A 330 -13.05 0.08 -37.04
CA GLN A 330 -13.15 1.15 -38.04
C GLN A 330 -14.05 0.62 -39.15
N ASN A 331 -15.27 1.12 -39.21
CA ASN A 331 -16.09 1.03 -40.43
C ASN A 331 -15.29 1.75 -41.53
N GLN A 332 -14.39 1.02 -42.18
CA GLN A 332 -13.92 1.44 -43.47
C GLN A 332 -15.07 1.13 -44.42
N ASP A 333 -15.74 2.18 -44.87
CA ASP A 333 -16.56 2.14 -46.07
C ASP A 333 -15.67 1.65 -47.20
N PHE A 334 -15.72 0.35 -47.48
CA PHE A 334 -15.15 -0.22 -48.66
C PHE A 334 -15.98 0.32 -49.82
N GLN A 335 -15.55 1.38 -50.47
CA GLN A 335 -16.01 1.75 -51.80
C GLN A 335 -15.68 0.56 -52.75
N ARG A 336 -16.71 -0.20 -53.05
CA ARG A 336 -16.65 -1.27 -54.04
C ARG A 336 -16.46 -0.66 -55.41
N THR A 337 -15.24 -0.68 -55.96
CA THR A 337 -14.98 -0.50 -57.38
C THR A 337 -14.87 -1.89 -57.99
N GLY A 338 -15.91 -2.37 -58.64
CA GLY A 338 -15.88 -3.63 -59.37
C GLY A 338 -17.26 -4.05 -59.88
N THR A 339 -17.42 -3.91 -61.15
CA THR A 339 -18.54 -4.41 -61.98
C THR A 339 -18.63 -5.93 -61.92
N HIS A 340 -19.53 -6.48 -61.09
CA HIS A 340 -20.20 -7.76 -61.32
C HIS A 340 -21.51 -7.79 -60.52
N ASP A 341 -22.63 -7.68 -61.23
CA ASP A 341 -23.97 -7.95 -60.75
C ASP A 341 -24.18 -9.46 -60.68
N GLU A 342 -23.98 -10.05 -59.48
CA GLU A 342 -24.66 -11.28 -59.11
C GLU A 342 -25.28 -11.14 -57.74
N PRO A 343 -26.59 -11.41 -57.59
CA PRO A 343 -27.26 -11.32 -56.30
C PRO A 343 -26.73 -12.47 -55.40
N ILE A 344 -26.01 -12.08 -54.32
CA ILE A 344 -25.68 -13.00 -53.27
C ILE A 344 -26.98 -13.36 -52.56
N ALA A 345 -27.43 -14.60 -52.78
CA ALA A 345 -28.53 -15.19 -52.06
C ALA A 345 -28.26 -15.03 -50.53
N ASN A 346 -29.25 -14.49 -49.83
CA ASN A 346 -29.28 -14.45 -48.36
C ASN A 346 -28.92 -15.84 -47.82
N ALA A 347 -27.68 -15.99 -47.32
CA ALA A 347 -27.32 -17.08 -46.46
C ALA A 347 -28.03 -16.80 -45.12
N GLY A 348 -29.30 -17.19 -45.04
CA GLY A 348 -30.07 -17.14 -43.81
C GLY A 348 -29.32 -17.92 -42.75
N VAL A 349 -29.12 -17.25 -41.61
CA VAL A 349 -28.58 -17.91 -40.41
C VAL A 349 -29.52 -19.08 -40.10
N ASN A 350 -29.00 -20.31 -40.13
CA ASN A 350 -29.77 -21.50 -39.89
C ASN A 350 -30.00 -21.64 -38.37
N TYR A 351 -31.06 -20.99 -37.86
CA TYR A 351 -31.41 -20.98 -36.45
C TYR A 351 -31.58 -22.36 -35.82
N PRO A 352 -32.09 -23.40 -36.50
CA PRO A 352 -32.10 -24.77 -35.98
C PRO A 352 -30.74 -25.38 -35.65
N GLU A 353 -29.65 -24.95 -36.29
CA GLU A 353 -28.30 -25.38 -35.91
C GLU A 353 -27.76 -24.71 -34.66
N LEU A 354 -28.36 -23.59 -34.24
CA LEU A 354 -28.00 -22.90 -33.01
C LEU A 354 -28.63 -23.50 -31.76
N ASP A 355 -29.70 -24.28 -31.90
CA ASP A 355 -30.37 -25.00 -30.79
C ASP A 355 -29.58 -26.22 -30.31
N THR A 356 -28.55 -26.65 -31.09
CA THR A 356 -27.67 -27.73 -30.65
C THR A 356 -26.61 -27.23 -29.70
N PRO A 357 -26.39 -27.89 -28.54
CA PRO A 357 -25.34 -27.49 -27.57
C PRO A 357 -23.96 -27.37 -28.21
N ALA A 358 -23.18 -26.40 -27.77
CA ALA A 358 -21.88 -26.05 -28.37
C ALA A 358 -20.89 -27.22 -28.44
N PHE A 359 -20.97 -28.19 -27.53
CA PHE A 359 -20.10 -29.35 -27.50
C PHE A 359 -20.39 -30.33 -28.66
N ILE A 360 -21.63 -30.43 -29.17
CA ILE A 360 -22.01 -31.22 -30.33
C ILE A 360 -21.47 -30.58 -31.62
N ARG A 361 -21.55 -29.24 -31.69
CA ARG A 361 -21.03 -28.46 -32.84
C ARG A 361 -19.51 -28.49 -32.96
N SER A 362 -18.78 -28.67 -31.84
CA SER A 362 -17.32 -28.66 -31.83
C SER A 362 -16.67 -29.97 -32.29
N GLY A 363 -17.43 -30.98 -32.70
CA GLY A 363 -16.91 -32.27 -33.16
C GLY A 363 -16.26 -33.13 -32.04
N ARG A 364 -16.35 -32.71 -30.77
CA ARG A 364 -15.72 -33.41 -29.63
C ARG A 364 -16.31 -34.78 -29.40
N ARG A 365 -17.60 -34.98 -29.66
CA ARG A 365 -18.24 -36.29 -29.54
C ARG A 365 -17.69 -37.26 -30.57
N ALA A 366 -17.46 -36.79 -31.80
CA ALA A 366 -16.82 -37.60 -32.84
C ALA A 366 -15.37 -38.00 -32.49
N ALA A 367 -14.67 -37.17 -31.74
CA ALA A 367 -13.32 -37.46 -31.24
C ALA A 367 -13.34 -38.54 -30.14
N VAL A 368 -14.30 -38.50 -29.20
CA VAL A 368 -14.48 -39.53 -28.17
C VAL A 368 -14.88 -40.86 -28.80
N ASP A 369 -15.85 -40.88 -29.72
CA ASP A 369 -16.27 -42.06 -30.44
C ASP A 369 -15.13 -42.67 -31.28
N ALA A 370 -14.22 -41.86 -31.83
CA ALA A 370 -13.04 -42.31 -32.56
C ALA A 370 -11.99 -42.94 -31.62
N MET A 371 -11.83 -42.42 -30.41
CA MET A 371 -10.93 -42.97 -29.39
C MET A 371 -11.44 -44.30 -28.84
N GLU A 372 -12.74 -44.43 -28.58
CA GLU A 372 -13.35 -45.72 -28.20
C GLU A 372 -13.25 -46.78 -29.30
N LYS A 373 -13.46 -46.41 -30.58
CA LYS A 373 -13.30 -47.32 -31.71
C LYS A 373 -11.85 -47.76 -31.95
N SER A 374 -10.86 -47.00 -31.45
CA SER A 374 -9.45 -47.38 -31.51
C SER A 374 -9.02 -48.36 -30.41
N GLY A 375 -9.95 -48.78 -29.52
CA GLY A 375 -9.69 -49.77 -28.48
C GLY A 375 -9.15 -49.14 -27.17
N MET A 376 -9.29 -47.85 -27.00
CA MET A 376 -8.92 -47.13 -25.77
C MET A 376 -10.02 -47.34 -24.72
N ASP A 377 -9.64 -47.73 -23.50
CA ASP A 377 -10.60 -47.95 -22.41
C ASP A 377 -11.20 -46.59 -21.96
N THR A 378 -12.47 -46.59 -21.61
CA THR A 378 -13.19 -45.37 -21.14
C THR A 378 -12.51 -44.67 -19.97
N LEU A 379 -11.68 -45.40 -19.20
CA LEU A 379 -10.88 -44.84 -18.10
C LEU A 379 -9.65 -44.06 -18.59
N ASP A 380 -9.14 -44.32 -19.76
CA ASP A 380 -7.97 -43.69 -20.37
C ASP A 380 -8.32 -42.37 -21.10
N ILE A 381 -9.60 -42.11 -21.34
CA ILE A 381 -10.08 -40.87 -21.94
C ILE A 381 -10.00 -39.76 -20.89
N PRO A 382 -9.33 -38.63 -21.19
CA PRO A 382 -9.21 -37.51 -20.24
C PRO A 382 -10.55 -37.06 -19.67
N SER A 383 -10.61 -36.83 -18.34
CA SER A 383 -11.85 -36.56 -17.58
C SER A 383 -12.63 -35.33 -18.07
N PHE A 384 -11.97 -34.37 -18.69
CA PHE A 384 -12.61 -33.17 -19.26
C PHE A 384 -13.38 -33.47 -20.56
N LEU A 385 -13.07 -34.55 -21.25
CA LEU A 385 -13.82 -35.02 -22.42
C LEU A 385 -14.98 -35.95 -22.01
N ARG A 386 -14.81 -36.74 -20.93
CA ARG A 386 -15.86 -37.64 -20.40
C ARG A 386 -17.05 -36.91 -19.78
N LYS A 387 -16.80 -35.84 -18.97
CA LYS A 387 -17.86 -35.09 -18.27
C LYS A 387 -18.82 -34.30 -19.17
N GLN A 388 -18.59 -34.25 -20.46
CA GLN A 388 -19.43 -33.49 -21.39
C GLN A 388 -20.17 -34.39 -22.38
N ALA A 389 -20.13 -35.71 -22.18
CA ALA A 389 -20.79 -36.70 -23.04
C ALA A 389 -22.05 -37.33 -22.42
N ASP A 390 -22.36 -37.00 -21.12
CA ASP A 390 -23.59 -37.41 -20.43
C ASP A 390 -24.70 -36.34 -20.55
#